data_4488cd7b905d92b1cc5ce139315e22a6
#
_entry.id   4488cd7b905d92b1cc5ce139315e22a6
#
_cell.length_a   1.000
_cell.length_b   1.000
_cell.length_c   1.000
_cell.angle_alpha   90.00
_cell.angle_beta   90.00
_cell.angle_gamma   90.00
#
_symmetry.space_group_name_H-M   'P 1'
#
loop_
_entity.id
_entity.type
_entity.pdbx_description
1 polymer ?
#
loop_
_entity_poly.entity_id
_entity_poly.type
_entity_poly.pdbx_seq_one_letter_code
_entity_poly.pdbx_strand_id
1 'polypeptide(L)'
;MTHTFSGAATPASGAPAAGPDAGSQTRTIADSAATTAFREHIARVDTEAEDRAVARQHAKGKQTARERIDALLDSGTFLEIGRYTGSGAGKGARPSGVVTGFGQIDGRQVAVYSQDFSVSGGALGTIEGDKIVRLLDDALRLRIPVIGLIDSGGAKIQEGVGALRQYGRIFNRTCAASGLVPQISVILGPCAGGAVYSPALTDFVIATREASHMFVTGPDVVRAVTGESISAEELGGARIHGRVSGVVHYVAEDEADALEQVRTLLAYLPSSADQDAPRYDYDATTRTADVSTAARVGSLVPASSRQAYDVAEVVAALVDHGELVQVQEDFAPNVVIGFACFEGRPVGIVANQPLHDAGTLDVDASEKLARFVRFCDAFGLPVVTFVDVPGYRPGAQQEHAGIIRRGAKVINAYATATVPLVTIILRKAYGGAYIVMGSKAIGADFNFCWPGAEIAVLGAAGAVGIIHRRDLKAVHDERGERAEAAERERLTQEYTQAVINPDKAVAIGEIDAVIAPEDTRTVIVDSLAALADKRDSRHTPTKKHDNVPL
;
A
#
# COMPACT_ATOMS: atom_id res chain seq x y z
N MET A 1 13.93 10.15 13.84
CA MET A 1 14.45 11.54 13.94
C MET A 1 13.45 12.43 13.20
N THR A 2 12.72 13.21 13.96
CA THR A 2 11.65 14.09 13.44
C THR A 2 12.26 15.30 12.73
N HIS A 3 12.11 15.38 11.42
CA HIS A 3 12.40 16.59 10.66
C HIS A 3 11.10 17.29 10.27
N THR A 4 10.85 18.42 10.92
CA THR A 4 9.78 19.37 10.60
C THR A 4 10.13 20.15 9.33
N PHE A 5 9.33 20.04 8.27
CA PHE A 5 9.43 20.90 7.10
C PHE A 5 8.72 22.24 7.38
N SER A 6 9.51 23.32 7.45
CA SER A 6 9.02 24.71 7.49
C SER A 6 9.34 25.37 6.14
N GLY A 7 8.34 25.54 5.30
CA GLY A 7 8.39 26.36 4.09
C GLY A 7 7.45 27.53 4.21
N ALA A 8 7.94 28.71 4.60
CA ALA A 8 7.18 29.94 4.66
C ALA A 8 7.14 30.62 3.28
N ALA A 9 5.96 30.81 2.74
CA ALA A 9 5.72 31.64 1.57
C ALA A 9 5.84 33.14 1.95
N THR A 10 6.67 33.90 1.24
CA THR A 10 6.87 35.33 1.39
C THR A 10 5.72 36.09 0.69
N PRO A 11 5.04 37.04 1.35
CA PRO A 11 4.09 37.92 0.67
C PRO A 11 4.78 39.15 0.09
N ALA A 12 4.41 39.50 -1.13
CA ALA A 12 4.84 40.69 -1.83
C ALA A 12 4.37 41.97 -1.12
N SER A 13 5.30 42.91 -0.95
CA SER A 13 5.11 44.21 -0.36
C SER A 13 4.36 45.18 -1.29
N GLY A 14 3.37 45.87 -0.77
CA GLY A 14 2.72 47.00 -1.39
C GLY A 14 1.63 47.56 -0.48
N ALA A 15 2.01 48.37 0.50
CA ALA A 15 1.06 49.15 1.32
C ALA A 15 0.85 50.52 0.73
N PRO A 16 -0.39 51.05 0.65
CA PRO A 16 -0.65 52.48 0.70
C PRO A 16 -1.05 52.93 2.11
N ALA A 17 -0.70 54.18 2.37
CA ALA A 17 -0.69 54.91 3.64
C ALA A 17 -2.03 54.94 4.40
N ALA A 18 -1.88 55.01 5.70
CA ALA A 18 -2.91 55.13 6.71
C ALA A 18 -3.67 56.49 6.60
N GLY A 19 -4.99 56.40 6.56
CA GLY A 19 -5.90 57.51 6.89
C GLY A 19 -6.47 57.28 8.32
N PRO A 20 -7.01 58.32 8.97
CA PRO A 20 -7.18 58.32 10.42
C PRO A 20 -8.36 57.52 10.92
N ASP A 21 -8.10 56.87 12.01
CA ASP A 21 -8.93 56.30 13.07
C ASP A 21 -10.45 56.54 12.95
N ALA A 22 -11.15 55.52 12.47
CA ALA A 22 -12.58 55.34 12.71
C ALA A 22 -12.73 54.13 13.63
N GLY A 23 -12.96 54.39 14.90
CA GLY A 23 -13.20 53.36 15.91
C GLY A 23 -14.25 52.35 15.45
N SER A 24 -13.76 51.16 15.05
CA SER A 24 -14.59 50.00 14.79
C SER A 24 -15.16 49.49 16.12
N GLN A 25 -16.30 50.08 16.53
CA GLN A 25 -17.17 49.40 17.48
C GLN A 25 -17.70 48.14 16.78
N THR A 26 -17.06 47.01 17.06
CA THR A 26 -17.61 45.69 16.77
C THR A 26 -18.96 45.60 17.49
N ARG A 27 -20.06 45.89 16.79
CA ARG A 27 -21.39 45.62 17.30
C ARG A 27 -21.50 44.13 17.52
N THR A 28 -21.34 43.71 18.77
CA THR A 28 -21.73 42.39 19.22
C THR A 28 -23.23 42.27 19.03
N ILE A 29 -23.64 41.62 17.94
CA ILE A 29 -25.07 41.30 17.73
C ILE A 29 -25.41 40.32 18.84
N ALA A 30 -26.24 40.72 19.79
CA ALA A 30 -26.72 39.84 20.84
C ALA A 30 -27.49 38.67 20.19
N ASP A 31 -27.10 37.44 20.52
CA ASP A 31 -27.82 36.26 20.07
C ASP A 31 -29.29 36.31 20.50
N SER A 32 -30.16 35.80 19.65
CA SER A 32 -31.56 35.63 20.04
C SER A 32 -31.66 34.63 21.22
N ALA A 33 -32.68 34.81 22.08
CA ALA A 33 -32.90 33.87 23.19
C ALA A 33 -33.02 32.40 22.72
N ALA A 34 -33.56 32.20 21.50
CA ALA A 34 -33.62 30.86 20.89
C ALA A 34 -32.24 30.32 20.53
N THR A 35 -31.35 31.18 20.00
CA THR A 35 -29.96 30.80 19.66
C THR A 35 -29.15 30.43 20.91
N THR A 36 -29.29 31.24 21.96
CA THR A 36 -28.62 30.99 23.24
C THR A 36 -29.10 29.66 23.86
N ALA A 37 -30.42 29.47 23.96
CA ALA A 37 -31.00 28.24 24.49
C ALA A 37 -30.60 27.00 23.67
N PHE A 38 -30.53 27.14 22.36
CA PHE A 38 -30.05 26.07 21.48
C PHE A 38 -28.56 25.73 21.75
N ARG A 39 -27.68 26.75 21.82
CA ARG A 39 -26.26 26.55 22.12
C ARG A 39 -26.02 25.87 23.47
N GLU A 40 -26.71 26.32 24.50
CA GLU A 40 -26.62 25.73 25.84
C GLU A 40 -27.09 24.27 25.85
N HIS A 41 -28.18 23.98 25.15
CA HIS A 41 -28.69 22.61 25.04
C HIS A 41 -27.72 21.70 24.31
N ILE A 42 -27.20 22.12 23.16
CA ILE A 42 -26.25 21.34 22.37
C ILE A 42 -24.93 21.15 23.11
N ALA A 43 -24.37 22.21 23.71
CA ALA A 43 -23.15 22.12 24.52
C ALA A 43 -23.26 21.07 25.63
N ARG A 44 -24.41 21.05 26.32
CA ARG A 44 -24.65 20.03 27.37
C ARG A 44 -24.72 18.62 26.81
N VAL A 45 -25.45 18.40 25.70
CA VAL A 45 -25.55 17.08 25.06
C VAL A 45 -24.19 16.59 24.59
N ASP A 46 -23.40 17.46 24.04
CA ASP A 46 -22.06 17.14 23.55
C ASP A 46 -21.08 16.83 24.68
N THR A 47 -21.10 17.64 25.76
CA THR A 47 -20.28 17.37 26.95
C THR A 47 -20.63 16.03 27.59
N GLU A 48 -21.93 15.73 27.78
CA GLU A 48 -22.37 14.46 28.36
C GLU A 48 -21.98 13.24 27.48
N ALA A 49 -21.98 13.40 26.15
CA ALA A 49 -21.56 12.35 25.22
C ALA A 49 -20.05 12.15 25.26
N GLU A 50 -19.27 13.24 25.24
CA GLU A 50 -17.80 13.20 25.29
C GLU A 50 -17.30 12.65 26.62
N ASP A 51 -17.78 13.13 27.76
CA ASP A 51 -17.43 12.60 29.09
C ASP A 51 -17.64 11.10 29.18
N ARG A 52 -18.72 10.59 28.58
CA ARG A 52 -19.02 9.15 28.52
C ARG A 52 -18.03 8.40 27.63
N ALA A 53 -17.69 8.96 26.48
CA ALA A 53 -16.74 8.38 25.53
C ALA A 53 -15.33 8.32 26.16
N VAL A 54 -14.88 9.43 26.74
CA VAL A 54 -13.61 9.53 27.48
C VAL A 54 -13.56 8.48 28.58
N ALA A 55 -14.54 8.44 29.49
CA ALA A 55 -14.56 7.49 30.59
C ALA A 55 -14.47 6.02 30.13
N ARG A 56 -15.10 5.69 29.00
CA ARG A 56 -15.13 4.31 28.47
C ARG A 56 -13.89 3.92 27.67
N GLN A 57 -13.35 4.83 26.89
CA GLN A 57 -12.21 4.58 26.00
C GLN A 57 -10.88 4.71 26.74
N HIS A 58 -10.69 5.76 27.53
CA HIS A 58 -9.46 5.97 28.30
C HIS A 58 -9.24 4.87 29.35
N ALA A 59 -10.31 4.31 29.92
CA ALA A 59 -10.20 3.14 30.81
C ALA A 59 -9.61 1.89 30.11
N LYS A 60 -9.57 1.88 28.78
CA LYS A 60 -9.00 0.82 27.93
C LYS A 60 -7.69 1.23 27.27
N GLY A 61 -7.15 2.41 27.61
CA GLY A 61 -5.95 2.98 26.97
C GLY A 61 -6.17 3.42 25.51
N LYS A 62 -7.43 3.68 25.10
CA LYS A 62 -7.80 4.03 23.72
C LYS A 62 -8.29 5.47 23.64
N GLN A 63 -8.08 6.11 22.51
CA GLN A 63 -8.67 7.41 22.18
C GLN A 63 -10.16 7.31 21.86
N THR A 64 -10.90 8.41 22.05
CA THR A 64 -12.28 8.55 21.57
C THR A 64 -12.31 8.71 20.05
N ALA A 65 -13.48 8.53 19.44
CA ALA A 65 -13.66 8.73 18.00
C ALA A 65 -13.30 10.16 17.54
N ARG A 66 -13.50 11.16 18.42
CA ARG A 66 -13.17 12.57 18.14
C ARG A 66 -11.69 12.86 18.29
N GLU A 67 -11.08 12.38 19.39
CA GLU A 67 -9.63 12.52 19.59
C GLU A 67 -8.83 11.91 18.44
N ARG A 68 -9.27 10.78 17.90
CA ARG A 68 -8.66 10.16 16.70
C ARG A 68 -8.75 11.05 15.46
N ILE A 69 -9.90 11.70 15.23
CA ILE A 69 -10.09 12.64 14.12
C ILE A 69 -9.20 13.88 14.33
N ASP A 70 -9.19 14.44 15.55
CA ASP A 70 -8.40 15.61 15.88
C ASP A 70 -6.88 15.34 15.78
N ALA A 71 -6.45 14.12 16.13
CA ALA A 71 -5.06 13.69 15.97
C ALA A 71 -4.66 13.44 14.51
N LEU A 72 -5.61 12.99 13.67
CA LEU A 72 -5.36 12.70 12.26
C LEU A 72 -5.31 13.96 11.40
N LEU A 73 -6.23 14.89 11.62
CA LEU A 73 -6.43 16.04 10.73
C LEU A 73 -5.59 17.25 11.16
N ASP A 74 -5.37 18.16 10.23
CA ASP A 74 -4.78 19.47 10.51
C ASP A 74 -5.69 20.24 11.46
N SER A 75 -5.10 20.89 12.46
CA SER A 75 -5.82 21.56 13.54
C SER A 75 -6.86 22.55 13.02
N GLY A 76 -8.10 22.43 13.51
CA GLY A 76 -9.20 23.34 13.19
C GLY A 76 -9.81 23.16 11.80
N THR A 77 -9.43 22.13 11.03
CA THR A 77 -9.97 21.90 9.67
C THR A 77 -11.20 21.00 9.65
N PHE A 78 -11.53 20.34 10.75
CA PHE A 78 -12.62 19.37 10.77
C PHE A 78 -14.00 20.00 10.66
N LEU A 79 -14.73 19.64 9.61
CA LEU A 79 -16.14 19.97 9.39
C LEU A 79 -16.99 18.71 9.60
N GLU A 80 -17.60 18.57 10.77
CA GLU A 80 -18.49 17.45 11.08
C GLU A 80 -19.81 17.54 10.30
N ILE A 81 -20.23 16.44 9.71
CA ILE A 81 -21.47 16.31 8.96
C ILE A 81 -22.41 15.30 9.64
N GLY A 82 -23.67 15.66 9.79
CA GLY A 82 -24.69 14.75 10.28
C GLY A 82 -24.58 14.37 11.77
N ARG A 83 -24.07 15.26 12.63
CA ARG A 83 -23.86 15.01 14.07
C ARG A 83 -25.10 14.45 14.77
N TYR A 84 -26.27 14.99 14.48
CA TYR A 84 -27.54 14.60 15.12
C TYR A 84 -28.49 13.87 14.16
N THR A 85 -27.96 13.25 13.11
CA THR A 85 -28.76 12.42 12.21
C THR A 85 -29.46 11.30 13.00
N GLY A 86 -30.77 11.16 12.79
CA GLY A 86 -31.61 10.17 13.44
C GLY A 86 -32.23 10.59 14.78
N SER A 87 -31.65 11.55 15.49
CA SER A 87 -32.19 12.04 16.78
C SER A 87 -32.75 13.48 16.69
N GLY A 88 -32.36 14.25 15.65
CA GLY A 88 -32.69 15.68 15.57
C GLY A 88 -31.96 16.52 16.61
N ALA A 89 -32.15 17.84 16.58
CA ALA A 89 -31.48 18.80 17.46
C ALA A 89 -32.34 19.26 18.67
N GLY A 90 -33.44 18.57 18.97
CA GLY A 90 -34.33 18.88 20.08
C GLY A 90 -33.92 18.22 21.41
N LYS A 91 -34.83 18.19 22.37
CA LYS A 91 -34.58 17.62 23.72
C LYS A 91 -34.09 16.17 23.74
N GLY A 92 -34.31 15.41 22.66
CA GLY A 92 -33.85 14.02 22.48
C GLY A 92 -32.57 13.92 21.65
N ALA A 93 -31.90 15.05 21.33
CA ALA A 93 -30.67 15.05 20.53
C ALA A 93 -29.59 14.21 21.20
N ARG A 94 -28.91 13.38 20.40
CA ARG A 94 -27.72 12.59 20.79
C ARG A 94 -26.89 12.28 19.55
N PRO A 95 -25.56 12.27 19.65
CA PRO A 95 -24.70 11.81 18.58
C PRO A 95 -24.97 10.33 18.26
N SER A 96 -24.79 9.95 16.99
CA SER A 96 -24.83 8.54 16.58
C SER A 96 -23.49 7.85 16.85
N GLY A 97 -23.45 6.52 16.73
CA GLY A 97 -22.24 5.70 16.93
C GLY A 97 -21.18 5.85 15.83
N VAL A 98 -21.24 6.90 14.98
CA VAL A 98 -20.20 7.23 14.01
C VAL A 98 -20.10 8.75 13.85
N VAL A 99 -18.87 9.27 13.89
CA VAL A 99 -18.53 10.64 13.55
C VAL A 99 -18.11 10.67 12.08
N THR A 100 -18.66 11.59 11.28
CA THR A 100 -18.36 11.71 9.84
C THR A 100 -18.12 13.17 9.49
N GLY A 101 -17.19 13.45 8.58
CA GLY A 101 -16.92 14.81 8.14
C GLY A 101 -15.78 14.90 7.14
N PHE A 102 -15.38 16.14 6.91
CA PHE A 102 -14.28 16.51 6.04
C PHE A 102 -13.22 17.26 6.84
N GLY A 103 -11.98 17.18 6.42
CA GLY A 103 -10.87 17.95 6.99
C GLY A 103 -9.67 17.94 6.06
N GLN A 104 -8.54 18.38 6.57
CA GLN A 104 -7.30 18.40 5.78
C GLN A 104 -6.22 17.56 6.46
N ILE A 105 -5.38 16.96 5.65
CA ILE A 105 -4.11 16.35 6.03
C ILE A 105 -3.05 16.98 5.13
N ASP A 106 -2.08 17.67 5.76
CA ASP A 106 -1.04 18.43 5.07
C ASP A 106 -1.62 19.38 3.98
N GLY A 107 -2.71 20.08 4.34
CA GLY A 107 -3.44 21.02 3.49
C GLY A 107 -4.33 20.36 2.42
N ARG A 108 -4.37 19.04 2.31
CA ARG A 108 -5.16 18.31 1.31
C ARG A 108 -6.49 17.82 1.90
N GLN A 109 -7.58 18.06 1.17
CA GLN A 109 -8.93 17.64 1.60
C GLN A 109 -9.06 16.12 1.66
N VAL A 110 -9.65 15.64 2.75
CA VAL A 110 -9.99 14.22 2.96
C VAL A 110 -11.39 14.08 3.55
N ALA A 111 -12.03 12.95 3.29
CA ALA A 111 -13.26 12.51 3.96
C ALA A 111 -12.89 11.50 5.06
N VAL A 112 -13.42 11.68 6.26
CA VAL A 112 -13.11 10.81 7.40
C VAL A 112 -14.38 10.37 8.12
N TYR A 113 -14.42 9.10 8.50
CA TYR A 113 -15.38 8.60 9.49
C TYR A 113 -14.67 7.85 10.60
N SER A 114 -15.17 8.00 11.84
CA SER A 114 -14.66 7.32 13.01
C SER A 114 -15.81 6.66 13.79
N GLN A 115 -15.71 5.37 14.02
CA GLN A 115 -16.71 4.64 14.79
C GLN A 115 -16.48 4.87 16.28
N ASP A 116 -17.56 5.23 16.98
CA ASP A 116 -17.54 5.48 18.42
C ASP A 116 -17.95 4.21 19.19
N PHE A 117 -16.96 3.48 19.68
CA PHE A 117 -17.19 2.27 20.45
C PHE A 117 -17.94 2.52 21.77
N SER A 118 -17.95 3.75 22.29
CA SER A 118 -18.71 4.12 23.50
C SER A 118 -20.22 4.06 23.28
N VAL A 119 -20.66 4.14 22.02
CA VAL A 119 -22.08 4.07 21.62
C VAL A 119 -22.38 2.69 21.03
N SER A 120 -23.05 1.85 21.80
CA SER A 120 -23.46 0.50 21.37
C SER A 120 -22.30 -0.37 20.83
N GLY A 121 -21.07 -0.19 21.36
CA GLY A 121 -19.90 -0.92 20.90
C GLY A 121 -19.49 -0.60 19.44
N GLY A 122 -19.75 0.60 18.96
CA GLY A 122 -19.47 1.00 17.58
C GLY A 122 -20.27 0.24 16.53
N ALA A 123 -21.33 -0.47 16.94
CA ALA A 123 -22.10 -1.32 16.03
C ALA A 123 -22.82 -0.50 14.96
N LEU A 124 -22.78 -1.02 13.72
CA LEU A 124 -23.40 -0.39 12.55
C LEU A 124 -24.90 -0.71 12.51
N GLY A 125 -25.71 0.34 12.55
CA GLY A 125 -27.15 0.31 12.29
C GLY A 125 -27.50 1.16 11.08
N THR A 126 -28.79 1.42 10.91
CA THR A 126 -29.32 2.18 9.77
C THR A 126 -28.75 3.61 9.75
N ILE A 127 -28.71 4.28 10.89
CA ILE A 127 -28.26 5.67 11.01
C ILE A 127 -26.77 5.78 10.69
N GLU A 128 -25.95 4.95 11.32
CA GLU A 128 -24.50 4.93 11.10
C GLU A 128 -24.17 4.60 9.65
N GLY A 129 -24.88 3.61 9.08
CA GLY A 129 -24.70 3.23 7.68
C GLY A 129 -25.07 4.33 6.68
N ASP A 130 -26.19 5.02 6.91
CA ASP A 130 -26.61 6.16 6.08
C ASP A 130 -25.59 7.30 6.10
N LYS A 131 -24.97 7.59 7.26
CA LYS A 131 -23.92 8.61 7.39
C LYS A 131 -22.67 8.22 6.60
N ILE A 132 -22.20 6.97 6.75
CA ILE A 132 -21.00 6.49 6.02
C ILE A 132 -21.26 6.47 4.51
N VAL A 133 -22.40 5.96 4.06
CA VAL A 133 -22.77 5.93 2.64
C VAL A 133 -22.82 7.33 2.06
N ARG A 134 -23.42 8.30 2.77
CA ARG A 134 -23.44 9.70 2.35
C ARG A 134 -22.02 10.26 2.22
N LEU A 135 -21.16 10.02 3.20
CA LEU A 135 -19.76 10.47 3.15
C LEU A 135 -19.02 9.90 1.95
N LEU A 136 -19.19 8.59 1.65
CA LEU A 136 -18.61 7.95 0.48
C LEU A 136 -19.12 8.54 -0.83
N ASP A 137 -20.44 8.79 -0.94
CA ASP A 137 -21.02 9.46 -2.11
C ASP A 137 -20.47 10.88 -2.29
N ASP A 138 -20.27 11.62 -1.20
CA ASP A 138 -19.69 12.96 -1.22
C ASP A 138 -18.19 12.93 -1.60
N ALA A 139 -17.40 12.01 -1.03
CA ALA A 139 -15.98 11.84 -1.35
C ALA A 139 -15.77 11.50 -2.83
N LEU A 140 -16.61 10.63 -3.39
CA LEU A 140 -16.60 10.31 -4.82
C LEU A 140 -16.87 11.54 -5.70
N ARG A 141 -17.84 12.36 -5.32
CA ARG A 141 -18.16 13.60 -6.06
C ARG A 141 -17.07 14.66 -5.96
N LEU A 142 -16.44 14.74 -4.78
CA LEU A 142 -15.37 15.71 -4.49
C LEU A 142 -14.00 15.26 -4.96
N ARG A 143 -13.85 13.98 -5.34
CA ARG A 143 -12.58 13.37 -5.74
C ARG A 143 -11.50 13.53 -4.66
N ILE A 144 -11.81 13.10 -3.44
CA ILE A 144 -10.92 13.18 -2.27
C ILE A 144 -10.77 11.82 -1.60
N PRO A 145 -9.63 11.56 -0.94
CA PRO A 145 -9.39 10.30 -0.21
C PRO A 145 -10.41 10.06 0.90
N VAL A 146 -10.65 8.79 1.20
CA VAL A 146 -11.53 8.35 2.31
C VAL A 146 -10.72 7.62 3.36
N ILE A 147 -10.84 8.05 4.62
CA ILE A 147 -10.19 7.40 5.76
C ILE A 147 -11.27 6.88 6.71
N GLY A 148 -11.25 5.58 6.98
CA GLY A 148 -12.13 4.92 7.94
C GLY A 148 -11.38 4.55 9.21
N LEU A 149 -11.74 5.13 10.36
CA LEU A 149 -11.23 4.79 11.68
C LEU A 149 -12.22 3.81 12.33
N ILE A 150 -11.85 2.53 12.38
CA ILE A 150 -12.77 1.42 12.64
C ILE A 150 -12.56 0.85 14.05
N ASP A 151 -13.64 0.86 14.81
CA ASP A 151 -13.71 0.29 16.16
C ASP A 151 -15.15 -0.19 16.40
N SER A 152 -15.47 -1.43 15.99
CA SER A 152 -16.87 -1.88 15.88
C SER A 152 -17.04 -3.35 16.19
N GLY A 153 -18.03 -3.63 17.04
CA GLY A 153 -18.51 -4.99 17.29
C GLY A 153 -19.35 -5.61 16.14
N GLY A 154 -19.49 -4.92 14.98
CA GLY A 154 -20.22 -5.43 13.83
C GLY A 154 -21.63 -4.83 13.67
N ALA A 155 -22.58 -5.63 13.17
CA ALA A 155 -23.96 -5.18 12.92
C ALA A 155 -24.78 -5.02 14.21
N LYS A 156 -25.62 -3.99 14.28
CA LYS A 156 -26.64 -3.89 15.34
C LYS A 156 -27.68 -5.00 15.19
N ILE A 157 -27.58 -6.02 16.03
CA ILE A 157 -28.44 -7.22 15.99
C ILE A 157 -29.92 -6.83 16.09
N GLN A 158 -30.24 -5.80 16.89
CA GLN A 158 -31.59 -5.31 17.09
C GLN A 158 -32.27 -4.76 15.84
N GLU A 159 -31.48 -4.32 14.85
CA GLU A 159 -31.98 -3.80 13.57
C GLU A 159 -32.08 -4.89 12.49
N GLY A 160 -31.63 -6.12 12.79
CA GLY A 160 -31.74 -7.27 11.89
C GLY A 160 -31.21 -7.01 10.47
N VAL A 161 -32.05 -7.30 9.48
CA VAL A 161 -31.71 -7.12 8.05
C VAL A 161 -31.46 -5.67 7.67
N GLY A 162 -31.95 -4.70 8.45
CA GLY A 162 -31.68 -3.27 8.26
C GLY A 162 -30.19 -2.95 8.37
N ALA A 163 -29.52 -3.48 9.39
CA ALA A 163 -28.08 -3.34 9.56
C ALA A 163 -27.28 -4.02 8.43
N LEU A 164 -27.69 -5.22 8.01
CA LEU A 164 -27.05 -5.94 6.89
C LEU A 164 -27.16 -5.17 5.56
N ARG A 165 -28.33 -4.55 5.32
CA ARG A 165 -28.54 -3.69 4.15
C ARG A 165 -27.53 -2.54 4.12
N GLN A 166 -27.19 -1.95 5.27
CA GLN A 166 -26.23 -0.85 5.33
C GLN A 166 -24.81 -1.32 4.98
N TYR A 167 -24.37 -2.48 5.47
CA TYR A 167 -23.10 -3.06 5.02
C TYR A 167 -23.07 -3.26 3.49
N GLY A 168 -24.13 -3.82 2.92
CA GLY A 168 -24.23 -3.97 1.46
C GLY A 168 -24.11 -2.65 0.70
N ARG A 169 -24.70 -1.56 1.22
CA ARG A 169 -24.58 -0.22 0.64
C ARG A 169 -23.16 0.34 0.74
N ILE A 170 -22.52 0.16 1.91
CA ILE A 170 -21.12 0.58 2.11
C ILE A 170 -20.21 -0.19 1.15
N PHE A 171 -20.31 -1.53 1.06
CA PHE A 171 -19.52 -2.34 0.12
C PHE A 171 -19.68 -1.85 -1.33
N ASN A 172 -20.92 -1.58 -1.75
CA ASN A 172 -21.19 -1.07 -3.09
C ASN A 172 -20.48 0.26 -3.36
N ARG A 173 -20.45 1.19 -2.38
CA ARG A 173 -19.77 2.49 -2.53
C ARG A 173 -18.25 2.37 -2.45
N THR A 174 -17.74 1.51 -1.56
CA THR A 174 -16.30 1.21 -1.49
C THR A 174 -15.80 0.61 -2.82
N CYS A 175 -16.54 -0.33 -3.40
CA CYS A 175 -16.20 -0.86 -4.72
C CYS A 175 -16.29 0.21 -5.82
N ALA A 176 -17.28 1.10 -5.78
CA ALA A 176 -17.40 2.19 -6.75
C ALA A 176 -16.27 3.23 -6.61
N ALA A 177 -15.70 3.38 -5.41
CA ALA A 177 -14.59 4.28 -5.13
C ALA A 177 -13.22 3.69 -5.50
N SER A 178 -13.13 2.36 -5.60
CA SER A 178 -11.89 1.65 -5.91
C SER A 178 -11.27 2.12 -7.23
N GLY A 179 -10.01 2.52 -7.20
CA GLY A 179 -9.29 3.08 -8.34
C GLY A 179 -9.75 4.48 -8.77
N LEU A 180 -10.62 5.14 -8.00
CA LEU A 180 -11.04 6.53 -8.24
C LEU A 180 -10.53 7.50 -7.18
N VAL A 181 -10.60 7.10 -5.92
CA VAL A 181 -10.05 7.86 -4.78
C VAL A 181 -9.35 6.90 -3.83
N PRO A 182 -8.22 7.26 -3.23
CA PRO A 182 -7.55 6.43 -2.23
C PRO A 182 -8.46 6.14 -1.04
N GLN A 183 -8.48 4.90 -0.59
CA GLN A 183 -9.28 4.43 0.54
C GLN A 183 -8.38 3.76 1.58
N ILE A 184 -8.33 4.30 2.79
CA ILE A 184 -7.49 3.78 3.88
C ILE A 184 -8.38 3.41 5.07
N SER A 185 -8.26 2.18 5.55
CA SER A 185 -8.94 1.69 6.74
C SER A 185 -7.94 1.51 7.87
N VAL A 186 -8.22 2.12 9.02
CA VAL A 186 -7.42 1.99 10.23
C VAL A 186 -8.23 1.24 11.27
N ILE A 187 -7.76 0.07 11.66
CA ILE A 187 -8.42 -0.79 12.65
C ILE A 187 -7.85 -0.43 14.03
N LEU A 188 -8.71 0.09 14.89
CA LEU A 188 -8.36 0.61 16.21
C LEU A 188 -9.08 -0.13 17.35
N GLY A 189 -9.63 -1.29 17.02
CA GLY A 189 -10.35 -2.14 17.95
C GLY A 189 -10.92 -3.38 17.27
N PRO A 190 -12.00 -3.97 17.82
CA PRO A 190 -12.67 -5.07 17.17
C PRO A 190 -13.21 -4.68 15.79
N CYS A 191 -13.10 -5.61 14.83
CA CYS A 191 -13.71 -5.52 13.52
C CYS A 191 -14.21 -6.92 13.16
N ALA A 192 -15.50 -7.19 13.43
CA ALA A 192 -16.04 -8.55 13.39
C ALA A 192 -17.25 -8.70 12.45
N GLY A 193 -17.42 -9.91 11.93
CA GLY A 193 -18.56 -10.25 11.07
C GLY A 193 -18.53 -9.49 9.75
N GLY A 194 -19.67 -8.91 9.34
CA GLY A 194 -19.75 -8.12 8.10
C GLY A 194 -18.80 -6.90 8.05
N ALA A 195 -18.37 -6.40 9.22
CA ALA A 195 -17.48 -5.25 9.31
C ALA A 195 -16.10 -5.46 8.64
N VAL A 196 -15.59 -6.71 8.62
CA VAL A 196 -14.26 -7.00 8.08
C VAL A 196 -14.14 -6.84 6.56
N TYR A 197 -15.27 -6.94 5.85
CA TYR A 197 -15.25 -6.85 4.40
C TYR A 197 -15.06 -5.42 3.89
N SER A 198 -15.56 -4.41 4.63
CA SER A 198 -15.33 -3.00 4.25
C SER A 198 -13.83 -2.66 4.18
N PRO A 199 -13.01 -2.91 5.22
CA PRO A 199 -11.56 -2.72 5.15
C PRO A 199 -10.89 -3.55 4.07
N ALA A 200 -11.28 -4.81 3.91
CA ALA A 200 -10.70 -5.70 2.91
C ALA A 200 -10.94 -5.24 1.45
N LEU A 201 -11.94 -4.38 1.24
CA LEU A 201 -12.24 -3.76 -0.06
C LEU A 201 -11.49 -2.44 -0.28
N THR A 202 -10.88 -1.84 0.75
CA THR A 202 -10.10 -0.60 0.63
C THR A 202 -8.68 -0.86 0.12
N ASP A 203 -7.96 0.20 -0.24
CA ASP A 203 -6.62 0.07 -0.80
C ASP A 203 -5.59 -0.35 0.25
N PHE A 204 -5.67 0.24 1.45
CA PHE A 204 -4.77 -0.07 2.56
C PHE A 204 -5.54 -0.33 3.85
N VAL A 205 -5.04 -1.29 4.61
CA VAL A 205 -5.51 -1.63 5.96
C VAL A 205 -4.34 -1.47 6.91
N ILE A 206 -4.50 -0.62 7.91
CA ILE A 206 -3.57 -0.41 9.01
C ILE A 206 -4.22 -0.98 10.27
N ALA A 207 -3.49 -1.70 11.10
CA ALA A 207 -4.03 -2.27 12.34
C ALA A 207 -3.05 -2.06 13.50
N THR A 208 -3.55 -1.66 14.67
CA THR A 208 -2.74 -1.55 15.88
C THR A 208 -2.44 -2.91 16.48
N ARG A 209 -1.22 -3.12 16.95
CA ARG A 209 -0.68 -4.40 17.38
C ARG A 209 -1.50 -5.14 18.43
N GLU A 210 -1.96 -4.43 19.47
CA GLU A 210 -2.61 -5.07 20.61
C GLU A 210 -4.14 -4.92 20.63
N ALA A 211 -4.68 -3.87 20.02
CA ALA A 211 -6.10 -3.54 20.11
C ALA A 211 -6.94 -4.10 18.95
N SER A 212 -6.33 -4.38 17.82
CA SER A 212 -7.03 -4.70 16.58
C SER A 212 -7.23 -6.19 16.39
N HIS A 213 -8.49 -6.59 16.20
CA HIS A 213 -8.84 -7.96 15.86
C HIS A 213 -9.82 -7.95 14.69
N MET A 214 -9.51 -8.73 13.66
CA MET A 214 -10.36 -8.89 12.47
C MET A 214 -10.70 -10.35 12.26
N PHE A 215 -11.99 -10.70 12.22
CA PHE A 215 -12.44 -12.06 11.89
C PHE A 215 -13.88 -12.07 11.38
N VAL A 216 -14.17 -12.98 10.46
CA VAL A 216 -15.54 -13.18 9.96
C VAL A 216 -16.45 -13.70 11.08
N THR A 217 -15.93 -14.66 11.87
CA THR A 217 -16.62 -15.23 13.04
C THR A 217 -15.66 -15.26 14.21
N GLY A 218 -16.13 -14.74 15.37
CA GLY A 218 -15.29 -14.66 16.57
C GLY A 218 -15.03 -16.02 17.23
N PRO A 219 -14.09 -16.07 18.20
CA PRO A 219 -13.65 -17.30 18.86
C PRO A 219 -14.80 -18.14 19.47
N ASP A 220 -15.82 -17.50 20.04
CA ASP A 220 -16.96 -18.20 20.64
C ASP A 220 -17.80 -18.96 19.61
N VAL A 221 -17.98 -18.38 18.41
CA VAL A 221 -18.68 -19.03 17.29
C VAL A 221 -17.83 -20.18 16.74
N VAL A 222 -16.52 -19.95 16.57
CA VAL A 222 -15.58 -21.00 16.14
C VAL A 222 -15.68 -22.19 17.10
N ARG A 223 -15.59 -21.96 18.41
CA ARG A 223 -15.69 -23.02 19.42
C ARG A 223 -17.04 -23.74 19.37
N ALA A 224 -18.14 -23.00 19.19
CA ALA A 224 -19.47 -23.60 19.14
C ALA A 224 -19.71 -24.47 17.91
N VAL A 225 -19.11 -24.12 16.76
CA VAL A 225 -19.34 -24.82 15.48
C VAL A 225 -18.32 -25.89 15.20
N THR A 226 -17.03 -25.64 15.47
CA THR A 226 -15.93 -26.55 15.13
C THR A 226 -15.35 -27.30 16.33
N GLY A 227 -15.65 -26.84 17.56
CA GLY A 227 -15.03 -27.33 18.79
C GLY A 227 -13.64 -26.80 19.06
N GLU A 228 -13.07 -25.99 18.16
CA GLU A 228 -11.73 -25.41 18.29
C GLU A 228 -11.74 -24.29 19.34
N SER A 229 -10.75 -24.31 20.25
CA SER A 229 -10.53 -23.25 21.24
C SER A 229 -9.33 -22.41 20.80
N ILE A 230 -9.58 -21.18 20.43
CA ILE A 230 -8.58 -20.24 19.92
C ILE A 230 -8.83 -18.86 20.53
N SER A 231 -7.78 -18.11 20.84
CA SER A 231 -7.92 -16.72 21.32
C SER A 231 -8.23 -15.76 20.15
N ALA A 232 -8.73 -14.57 20.46
CA ALA A 232 -8.99 -13.53 19.45
C ALA A 232 -7.70 -13.12 18.72
N GLU A 233 -6.57 -13.03 19.47
CA GLU A 233 -5.26 -12.68 18.91
C GLU A 233 -4.75 -13.77 17.94
N GLU A 234 -4.84 -15.03 18.32
CA GLU A 234 -4.42 -16.14 17.46
C GLU A 234 -5.34 -16.34 16.25
N LEU A 235 -6.63 -16.01 16.36
CA LEU A 235 -7.59 -16.14 15.27
C LEU A 235 -7.45 -15.03 14.23
N GLY A 236 -7.30 -13.78 14.70
CA GLY A 236 -7.33 -12.64 13.80
C GLY A 236 -6.75 -11.36 14.39
N GLY A 237 -5.68 -11.46 15.18
CA GLY A 237 -4.90 -10.31 15.63
C GLY A 237 -4.13 -9.64 14.49
N ALA A 238 -3.69 -8.41 14.70
CA ALA A 238 -3.00 -7.61 13.69
C ALA A 238 -1.80 -8.34 13.07
N ARG A 239 -1.01 -9.06 13.88
CA ARG A 239 0.16 -9.82 13.42
C ARG A 239 -0.21 -11.01 12.52
N ILE A 240 -1.33 -11.68 12.80
CA ILE A 240 -1.81 -12.79 11.95
C ILE A 240 -2.17 -12.23 10.57
N HIS A 241 -2.87 -11.12 10.52
CA HIS A 241 -3.27 -10.50 9.26
C HIS A 241 -2.15 -9.78 8.53
N GLY A 242 -1.15 -9.28 9.25
CA GLY A 242 0.05 -8.66 8.67
C GLY A 242 1.07 -9.66 8.14
N ARG A 243 1.10 -10.90 8.69
CA ARG A 243 2.16 -11.87 8.35
C ARG A 243 1.67 -13.11 7.61
N VAL A 244 0.44 -13.57 7.91
CA VAL A 244 -0.06 -14.85 7.42
C VAL A 244 -1.10 -14.69 6.33
N SER A 245 -2.12 -13.84 6.56
CA SER A 245 -3.21 -13.67 5.59
C SER A 245 -3.00 -12.51 4.61
N GLY A 246 -2.09 -11.57 4.90
CA GLY A 246 -1.80 -10.42 4.05
C GLY A 246 -2.92 -9.38 3.97
N VAL A 247 -3.94 -9.46 4.83
CA VAL A 247 -5.04 -8.47 4.85
C VAL A 247 -4.58 -7.11 5.37
N VAL A 248 -3.71 -7.10 6.39
CA VAL A 248 -3.15 -5.89 6.98
C VAL A 248 -1.87 -5.52 6.26
N HIS A 249 -1.78 -4.25 5.84
CA HIS A 249 -0.64 -3.69 5.11
C HIS A 249 0.42 -3.12 6.05
N TYR A 250 -0.01 -2.56 7.19
CA TYR A 250 0.85 -1.99 8.23
C TYR A 250 0.36 -2.41 9.61
N VAL A 251 1.26 -2.97 10.42
CA VAL A 251 1.01 -3.28 11.82
C VAL A 251 1.64 -2.17 12.66
N ALA A 252 0.81 -1.22 13.09
CA ALA A 252 1.22 -0.08 13.89
C ALA A 252 1.41 -0.46 15.37
N GLU A 253 2.35 0.18 16.05
CA GLU A 253 2.60 -0.06 17.47
C GLU A 253 1.41 0.38 18.34
N ASP A 254 0.83 1.54 18.02
CA ASP A 254 -0.31 2.14 18.73
C ASP A 254 -1.20 2.98 17.79
N GLU A 255 -2.18 3.71 18.38
CA GLU A 255 -3.09 4.56 17.60
C GLU A 255 -2.38 5.75 16.96
N ALA A 256 -1.36 6.33 17.61
CA ALA A 256 -0.61 7.48 17.10
C ALA A 256 0.23 7.06 15.88
N ASP A 257 0.95 5.95 15.98
CA ASP A 257 1.70 5.37 14.85
C ASP A 257 0.76 5.02 13.69
N ALA A 258 -0.41 4.44 13.96
CA ALA A 258 -1.39 4.11 12.93
C ALA A 258 -1.88 5.36 12.17
N LEU A 259 -2.11 6.48 12.84
CA LEU A 259 -2.53 7.73 12.23
C LEU A 259 -1.38 8.40 11.44
N GLU A 260 -0.14 8.27 11.91
CA GLU A 260 1.04 8.75 11.16
C GLU A 260 1.25 7.94 9.88
N GLN A 261 1.00 6.62 9.89
CA GLN A 261 1.04 5.80 8.68
C GLN A 261 0.01 6.26 7.64
N VAL A 262 -1.15 6.75 8.04
CA VAL A 262 -2.13 7.36 7.10
C VAL A 262 -1.55 8.61 6.44
N ARG A 263 -0.91 9.51 7.21
CA ARG A 263 -0.25 10.71 6.68
C ARG A 263 0.86 10.34 5.71
N THR A 264 1.72 9.40 6.11
CA THR A 264 2.82 8.88 5.30
C THR A 264 2.32 8.33 3.96
N LEU A 265 1.27 7.49 3.96
CA LEU A 265 0.70 6.96 2.71
C LEU A 265 0.17 8.08 1.82
N LEU A 266 -0.59 9.02 2.36
CA LEU A 266 -1.15 10.11 1.59
C LEU A 266 -0.07 11.02 0.98
N ALA A 267 1.11 11.11 1.58
CA ALA A 267 2.22 11.88 1.02
C ALA A 267 2.69 11.33 -0.35
N TYR A 268 2.54 10.03 -0.61
CA TYR A 268 2.90 9.42 -1.90
C TYR A 268 1.73 9.33 -2.90
N LEU A 269 0.49 9.54 -2.46
CA LEU A 269 -0.70 9.28 -3.26
C LEU A 269 -1.36 10.56 -3.78
N PRO A 270 -1.95 10.56 -5.00
CA PRO A 270 -2.80 11.65 -5.45
C PRO A 270 -4.09 11.72 -4.62
N SER A 271 -4.82 12.82 -4.71
CA SER A 271 -6.14 12.90 -4.07
C SER A 271 -7.21 12.08 -4.82
N SER A 272 -7.01 11.86 -6.10
CA SER A 272 -7.85 10.98 -6.94
C SER A 272 -7.07 10.51 -8.17
N ALA A 273 -7.59 9.51 -8.86
CA ALA A 273 -7.01 8.98 -10.10
C ALA A 273 -6.92 10.02 -11.24
N ASP A 274 -7.67 11.11 -11.15
CA ASP A 274 -7.67 12.21 -12.13
C ASP A 274 -6.57 13.25 -11.85
N GLN A 275 -5.81 13.09 -10.77
CA GLN A 275 -4.77 14.04 -10.34
C GLN A 275 -3.41 13.36 -10.28
N ASP A 276 -2.37 14.15 -10.44
CA ASP A 276 -1.00 13.67 -10.24
C ASP A 276 -0.70 13.52 -8.74
N ALA A 277 0.19 12.58 -8.40
CA ALA A 277 0.74 12.48 -7.06
C ALA A 277 1.52 13.75 -6.68
N PRO A 278 1.59 14.11 -5.40
CA PRO A 278 2.36 15.26 -4.95
C PRO A 278 3.80 15.19 -5.45
N ARG A 279 4.38 16.34 -5.82
CA ARG A 279 5.80 16.44 -6.13
C ARG A 279 6.47 17.26 -5.04
N TYR A 280 7.61 16.80 -4.60
CA TYR A 280 8.39 17.43 -3.55
C TYR A 280 9.55 18.22 -4.12
N ASP A 281 9.91 19.33 -3.45
CA ASP A 281 11.11 20.08 -3.78
C ASP A 281 12.34 19.21 -3.52
N TYR A 282 13.21 19.14 -4.52
CA TYR A 282 14.43 18.34 -4.46
C TYR A 282 15.64 19.22 -4.77
N ASP A 283 16.32 19.65 -3.72
CA ASP A 283 17.40 20.62 -3.86
C ASP A 283 18.74 20.00 -4.33
N ALA A 284 19.66 20.86 -4.77
CA ALA A 284 20.95 20.45 -5.30
C ALA A 284 21.85 19.76 -4.26
N THR A 285 21.71 20.09 -2.96
CA THR A 285 22.49 19.49 -1.87
C THR A 285 22.05 18.05 -1.65
N THR A 286 20.75 17.82 -1.55
CA THR A 286 20.15 16.50 -1.44
C THR A 286 20.51 15.63 -2.65
N ARG A 287 20.37 16.17 -3.86
CA ARG A 287 20.77 15.48 -5.09
C ARG A 287 22.22 15.01 -5.04
N THR A 288 23.14 15.85 -4.59
CA THR A 288 24.55 15.51 -4.50
C THR A 288 24.79 14.38 -3.50
N ALA A 289 24.12 14.40 -2.36
CA ALA A 289 24.21 13.35 -1.35
C ALA A 289 23.67 12.01 -1.85
N ASP A 290 22.49 12.00 -2.47
CA ASP A 290 21.85 10.79 -2.99
C ASP A 290 22.66 10.18 -4.15
N VAL A 291 23.18 11.00 -5.09
CA VAL A 291 24.07 10.54 -6.16
C VAL A 291 25.35 9.93 -5.58
N SER A 292 25.93 10.54 -4.55
CA SER A 292 27.12 10.00 -3.88
C SER A 292 26.85 8.65 -3.18
N THR A 293 25.64 8.46 -2.66
CA THR A 293 25.19 7.20 -2.05
C THR A 293 24.98 6.15 -3.15
N ALA A 294 24.27 6.49 -4.21
CA ALA A 294 23.99 5.63 -5.35
C ALA A 294 25.26 5.15 -6.05
N ALA A 295 26.33 5.96 -6.07
CA ALA A 295 27.62 5.57 -6.66
C ALA A 295 28.25 4.33 -6.01
N ARG A 296 27.81 3.94 -4.81
CA ARG A 296 28.32 2.76 -4.08
C ARG A 296 27.37 1.57 -4.12
N VAL A 297 26.24 1.66 -4.79
CA VAL A 297 25.19 0.63 -4.78
C VAL A 297 25.68 -0.75 -5.24
N GLY A 298 26.62 -0.79 -6.19
CA GLY A 298 27.22 -2.03 -6.68
C GLY A 298 27.90 -2.87 -5.58
N SER A 299 28.39 -2.23 -4.51
CA SER A 299 29.02 -2.95 -3.39
C SER A 299 28.02 -3.67 -2.46
N LEU A 300 26.74 -3.33 -2.54
CA LEU A 300 25.67 -3.96 -1.75
C LEU A 300 25.23 -5.30 -2.33
N VAL A 301 25.49 -5.54 -3.61
CA VAL A 301 25.10 -6.78 -4.28
C VAL A 301 26.33 -7.69 -4.44
N PRO A 302 26.38 -8.85 -3.78
CA PRO A 302 27.49 -9.77 -3.88
C PRO A 302 27.69 -10.29 -5.30
N ALA A 303 28.96 -10.44 -5.73
CA ALA A 303 29.29 -11.00 -7.04
C ALA A 303 28.83 -12.46 -7.23
N SER A 304 28.77 -13.24 -6.13
CA SER A 304 28.25 -14.61 -6.17
C SER A 304 26.73 -14.64 -6.17
N SER A 305 26.12 -15.22 -7.19
CA SER A 305 24.66 -15.39 -7.29
C SER A 305 24.07 -16.32 -6.21
N ARG A 306 24.92 -17.02 -5.44
CA ARG A 306 24.52 -17.88 -4.29
C ARG A 306 24.47 -17.14 -2.96
N GLN A 307 25.06 -15.95 -2.88
CA GLN A 307 25.08 -15.16 -1.65
C GLN A 307 23.85 -14.25 -1.60
N ALA A 308 23.13 -14.31 -0.47
CA ALA A 308 21.99 -13.45 -0.21
C ALA A 308 22.44 -12.03 0.17
N TYR A 309 21.55 -11.06 -0.07
CA TYR A 309 21.70 -9.66 0.34
C TYR A 309 20.31 -9.06 0.51
N ASP A 310 20.23 -7.94 1.22
CA ASP A 310 18.98 -7.20 1.40
C ASP A 310 18.76 -6.23 0.22
N VAL A 311 17.73 -6.48 -0.58
CA VAL A 311 17.38 -5.60 -1.69
C VAL A 311 16.81 -4.26 -1.22
N ALA A 312 16.26 -4.18 -0.01
CA ALA A 312 15.77 -2.93 0.54
C ALA A 312 16.93 -1.93 0.76
N GLU A 313 18.12 -2.38 1.16
CA GLU A 313 19.32 -1.55 1.25
C GLU A 313 19.76 -1.05 -0.13
N VAL A 314 19.64 -1.87 -1.17
CA VAL A 314 19.94 -1.47 -2.56
C VAL A 314 18.98 -0.39 -3.02
N VAL A 315 17.68 -0.56 -2.77
CA VAL A 315 16.67 0.44 -3.11
C VAL A 315 16.89 1.73 -2.33
N ALA A 316 17.12 1.64 -1.01
CA ALA A 316 17.41 2.81 -0.17
C ALA A 316 18.64 3.59 -0.64
N ALA A 317 19.66 2.93 -1.17
CA ALA A 317 20.82 3.61 -1.74
C ALA A 317 20.53 4.38 -3.03
N LEU A 318 19.40 4.09 -3.70
CA LEU A 318 19.05 4.66 -5.01
C LEU A 318 17.96 5.74 -4.93
N VAL A 319 17.08 5.71 -3.93
CA VAL A 319 15.94 6.62 -3.79
C VAL A 319 16.31 7.90 -3.03
N ASP A 320 15.43 8.90 -3.09
CA ASP A 320 15.62 10.16 -2.39
C ASP A 320 15.69 9.95 -0.89
N HIS A 321 16.67 10.58 -0.23
CA HIS A 321 16.89 10.50 1.23
C HIS A 321 17.10 9.08 1.78
N GLY A 322 17.18 8.07 0.95
CA GLY A 322 17.20 6.67 1.37
C GLY A 322 15.85 6.17 1.91
N GLU A 323 14.76 6.87 1.62
CA GLU A 323 13.44 6.58 2.17
C GLU A 323 12.65 5.60 1.30
N LEU A 324 12.41 4.40 1.83
CA LEU A 324 11.54 3.38 1.25
C LEU A 324 10.43 3.06 2.26
N VAL A 325 9.21 3.45 1.96
CA VAL A 325 8.02 3.10 2.75
C VAL A 325 7.50 1.75 2.28
N GLN A 326 7.92 0.68 2.95
CA GLN A 326 7.52 -0.68 2.60
C GLN A 326 6.05 -0.93 2.93
N VAL A 327 5.36 -1.69 2.09
CA VAL A 327 3.99 -2.16 2.26
C VAL A 327 4.00 -3.66 2.48
N GLN A 328 3.25 -4.17 3.46
CA GLN A 328 3.20 -5.61 3.79
C GLN A 328 4.60 -6.22 4.00
N GLU A 329 5.44 -5.57 4.78
CA GLU A 329 6.83 -5.98 4.99
C GLU A 329 6.93 -7.45 5.47
N ASP A 330 6.11 -7.83 6.45
CA ASP A 330 6.10 -9.18 7.03
C ASP A 330 5.36 -10.24 6.20
N PHE A 331 4.50 -9.83 5.25
CA PHE A 331 3.77 -10.76 4.37
C PHE A 331 4.55 -11.00 3.08
N ALA A 332 4.72 -12.27 2.71
CA ALA A 332 5.51 -12.67 1.54
C ALA A 332 6.85 -11.89 1.47
N PRO A 333 7.74 -12.02 2.46
CA PRO A 333 8.96 -11.22 2.56
C PRO A 333 10.00 -11.52 1.47
N ASN A 334 9.79 -12.55 0.66
CA ASN A 334 10.55 -12.87 -0.55
C ASN A 334 10.37 -11.84 -1.68
N VAL A 335 9.45 -10.88 -1.54
CA VAL A 335 9.30 -9.71 -2.39
C VAL A 335 9.09 -8.45 -1.57
N VAL A 336 9.70 -7.34 -1.99
CA VAL A 336 9.52 -6.00 -1.44
C VAL A 336 8.61 -5.21 -2.36
N ILE A 337 7.60 -4.57 -1.78
CA ILE A 337 6.79 -3.53 -2.42
C ILE A 337 6.75 -2.31 -1.52
N GLY A 338 6.66 -1.13 -2.08
CA GLY A 338 6.60 0.10 -1.29
C GLY A 338 6.61 1.36 -2.15
N PHE A 339 6.62 2.50 -1.47
CA PHE A 339 6.70 3.82 -2.10
C PHE A 339 8.03 4.47 -1.82
N ALA A 340 8.54 5.21 -2.78
CA ALA A 340 9.74 6.02 -2.67
C ALA A 340 9.64 7.22 -3.61
N CYS A 341 10.64 8.11 -3.59
CA CYS A 341 10.75 9.20 -4.54
C CYS A 341 12.04 9.13 -5.34
N PHE A 342 11.97 9.60 -6.59
CA PHE A 342 13.13 9.96 -7.41
C PHE A 342 12.99 11.41 -7.85
N GLU A 343 13.89 12.26 -7.39
CA GLU A 343 13.88 13.72 -7.59
C GLU A 343 12.52 14.34 -7.25
N GLY A 344 12.00 14.01 -6.06
CA GLY A 344 10.72 14.48 -5.54
C GLY A 344 9.49 13.89 -6.22
N ARG A 345 9.64 12.94 -7.14
CA ARG A 345 8.54 12.25 -7.84
C ARG A 345 8.22 10.91 -7.17
N PRO A 346 7.04 10.72 -6.59
CA PRO A 346 6.61 9.45 -6.04
C PRO A 346 6.54 8.33 -7.09
N VAL A 347 6.98 7.15 -6.70
CA VAL A 347 6.95 5.93 -7.50
C VAL A 347 6.60 4.72 -6.63
N GLY A 348 6.03 3.69 -7.24
CA GLY A 348 5.95 2.35 -6.66
C GLY A 348 7.24 1.58 -6.90
N ILE A 349 7.75 0.96 -5.86
CA ILE A 349 8.93 0.07 -5.91
C ILE A 349 8.44 -1.37 -5.83
N VAL A 350 8.99 -2.22 -6.69
CA VAL A 350 8.81 -3.67 -6.68
C VAL A 350 10.19 -4.32 -6.75
N ALA A 351 10.50 -5.25 -5.84
CA ALA A 351 11.80 -5.92 -5.87
C ALA A 351 11.70 -7.37 -5.38
N ASN A 352 12.54 -8.26 -5.93
CA ASN A 352 12.77 -9.58 -5.34
C ASN A 352 13.72 -9.45 -4.15
N GLN A 353 13.41 -10.15 -3.04
CA GLN A 353 14.21 -10.11 -1.81
C GLN A 353 15.03 -11.40 -1.63
N PRO A 354 16.31 -11.39 -2.01
CA PRO A 354 17.15 -12.60 -1.93
C PRO A 354 17.42 -13.15 -0.53
N LEU A 355 17.20 -12.34 0.53
CA LEU A 355 17.30 -12.82 1.92
C LEU A 355 16.23 -13.87 2.25
N HIS A 356 15.07 -13.79 1.59
CA HIS A 356 13.96 -14.69 1.86
C HIS A 356 13.69 -15.58 0.64
N ASP A 357 13.75 -16.89 0.81
CA ASP A 357 13.53 -17.90 -0.24
C ASP A 357 14.29 -17.58 -1.56
N ALA A 358 15.48 -16.95 -1.45
CA ALA A 358 16.32 -16.49 -2.56
C ALA A 358 15.61 -15.54 -3.56
N GLY A 359 14.52 -14.88 -3.17
CA GLY A 359 13.72 -14.01 -4.04
C GLY A 359 12.80 -14.78 -4.99
N THR A 360 12.54 -16.09 -4.77
CA THR A 360 11.59 -16.86 -5.60
C THR A 360 10.17 -16.33 -5.46
N LEU A 361 9.36 -16.47 -6.51
CA LEU A 361 7.95 -16.13 -6.46
C LEU A 361 7.11 -17.33 -6.00
N ASP A 362 6.28 -17.14 -5.00
CA ASP A 362 5.27 -18.09 -4.55
C ASP A 362 3.84 -17.51 -4.71
N VAL A 363 2.84 -18.22 -4.19
CA VAL A 363 1.43 -17.79 -4.29
C VAL A 363 1.19 -16.45 -3.60
N ASP A 364 1.78 -16.24 -2.43
CA ASP A 364 1.56 -15.03 -1.63
C ASP A 364 2.31 -13.83 -2.22
N ALA A 365 3.55 -14.02 -2.67
CA ALA A 365 4.30 -13.03 -3.42
C ALA A 365 3.57 -12.59 -4.69
N SER A 366 2.94 -13.54 -5.40
CA SER A 366 2.17 -13.24 -6.60
C SER A 366 0.94 -12.37 -6.31
N GLU A 367 0.21 -12.63 -5.23
CA GLU A 367 -0.93 -11.81 -4.80
C GLU A 367 -0.47 -10.39 -4.39
N LYS A 368 0.58 -10.31 -3.56
CA LYS A 368 1.17 -9.05 -3.10
C LYS A 368 1.60 -8.17 -4.27
N LEU A 369 2.37 -8.71 -5.20
CA LEU A 369 2.88 -7.99 -6.38
C LEU A 369 1.75 -7.52 -7.29
N ALA A 370 0.85 -8.42 -7.67
CA ALA A 370 -0.22 -8.10 -8.63
C ALA A 370 -1.13 -6.99 -8.12
N ARG A 371 -1.51 -7.04 -6.83
CA ARG A 371 -2.33 -6.00 -6.21
C ARG A 371 -1.62 -4.65 -6.19
N PHE A 372 -0.33 -4.63 -5.83
CA PHE A 372 0.43 -3.39 -5.72
C PHE A 372 0.66 -2.71 -7.08
N VAL A 373 1.04 -3.48 -8.11
CA VAL A 373 1.20 -2.94 -9.48
C VAL A 373 -0.11 -2.36 -10.01
N ARG A 374 -1.24 -3.06 -9.80
CA ARG A 374 -2.55 -2.53 -10.18
C ARG A 374 -2.95 -1.28 -9.40
N PHE A 375 -2.59 -1.20 -8.13
CA PHE A 375 -2.79 0.00 -7.33
C PHE A 375 -2.00 1.19 -7.89
N CYS A 376 -0.70 1.00 -8.17
CA CYS A 376 0.13 2.04 -8.78
C CYS A 376 -0.45 2.51 -10.11
N ASP A 377 -0.89 1.58 -10.96
CA ASP A 377 -1.52 1.90 -12.25
C ASP A 377 -2.81 2.70 -12.08
N ALA A 378 -3.68 2.31 -11.15
CA ALA A 378 -4.94 2.99 -10.89
C ALA A 378 -4.76 4.45 -10.43
N PHE A 379 -3.67 4.75 -9.74
CA PHE A 379 -3.38 6.08 -9.21
C PHE A 379 -2.24 6.82 -9.91
N GLY A 380 -1.86 6.38 -11.11
CA GLY A 380 -0.91 7.09 -11.95
C GLY A 380 0.54 7.10 -11.44
N LEU A 381 0.89 6.17 -10.54
CA LEU A 381 2.24 6.05 -9.99
C LEU A 381 3.14 5.22 -10.89
N PRO A 382 4.27 5.74 -11.40
CA PRO A 382 5.26 4.94 -12.10
C PRO A 382 5.75 3.76 -11.25
N VAL A 383 6.08 2.63 -11.88
CA VAL A 383 6.63 1.46 -11.18
C VAL A 383 8.07 1.23 -11.60
N VAL A 384 8.96 1.17 -10.60
CA VAL A 384 10.36 0.78 -10.76
C VAL A 384 10.55 -0.61 -10.18
N THR A 385 10.98 -1.56 -11.01
CA THR A 385 11.13 -2.98 -10.66
C THR A 385 12.60 -3.37 -10.59
N PHE A 386 13.04 -3.96 -9.47
CA PHE A 386 14.38 -4.51 -9.30
C PHE A 386 14.32 -6.03 -9.29
N VAL A 387 15.02 -6.67 -10.22
CA VAL A 387 14.91 -8.11 -10.47
C VAL A 387 16.16 -8.85 -10.01
N ASP A 388 15.96 -9.81 -9.11
CA ASP A 388 16.91 -10.89 -8.80
C ASP A 388 16.09 -12.15 -8.44
N VAL A 389 15.57 -12.83 -9.48
CA VAL A 389 14.61 -13.91 -9.34
C VAL A 389 15.11 -15.22 -9.97
N PRO A 390 15.27 -16.29 -9.18
CA PRO A 390 15.68 -17.60 -9.71
C PRO A 390 14.54 -18.42 -10.31
N GLY A 391 13.30 -18.00 -10.13
CA GLY A 391 12.13 -18.71 -10.64
C GLY A 391 10.91 -18.63 -9.73
N TYR A 392 9.84 -19.33 -10.11
CA TYR A 392 8.74 -19.64 -9.22
C TYR A 392 9.13 -20.75 -8.26
N ARG A 393 8.61 -20.71 -7.02
CA ARG A 393 8.86 -21.72 -6.00
C ARG A 393 8.27 -23.06 -6.42
N PRO A 394 9.09 -24.11 -6.57
CA PRO A 394 8.60 -25.43 -6.99
C PRO A 394 7.95 -26.17 -5.81
N GLY A 395 7.07 -27.12 -6.12
CA GLY A 395 6.54 -28.07 -5.14
C GLY A 395 5.03 -28.22 -5.19
N ALA A 396 4.55 -29.40 -4.78
CA ALA A 396 3.14 -29.77 -4.80
C ALA A 396 2.26 -28.78 -4.01
N GLN A 397 2.76 -28.25 -2.89
CA GLN A 397 2.05 -27.25 -2.09
C GLN A 397 1.73 -25.99 -2.89
N GLN A 398 2.67 -25.47 -3.67
CA GLN A 398 2.48 -24.28 -4.50
C GLN A 398 1.53 -24.56 -5.68
N GLU A 399 1.69 -25.72 -6.33
CA GLU A 399 0.79 -26.14 -7.42
C GLU A 399 -0.65 -26.29 -6.92
N HIS A 400 -0.85 -26.99 -5.79
CA HIS A 400 -2.17 -27.18 -5.19
C HIS A 400 -2.78 -25.89 -4.65
N ALA A 401 -1.96 -24.95 -4.17
CA ALA A 401 -2.40 -23.62 -3.76
C ALA A 401 -2.71 -22.70 -4.95
N GLY A 402 -2.45 -23.14 -6.20
CA GLY A 402 -2.84 -22.45 -7.42
C GLY A 402 -1.83 -21.41 -7.90
N ILE A 403 -0.53 -21.73 -7.84
CA ILE A 403 0.54 -20.83 -8.30
C ILE A 403 0.34 -20.37 -9.75
N ILE A 404 -0.21 -21.22 -10.63
CA ILE A 404 -0.46 -20.87 -12.03
C ILE A 404 -1.45 -19.69 -12.14
N ARG A 405 -2.61 -19.78 -11.48
CA ARG A 405 -3.62 -18.71 -11.54
C ARG A 405 -3.16 -17.43 -10.82
N ARG A 406 -2.40 -17.57 -9.74
CA ARG A 406 -1.90 -16.42 -8.97
C ARG A 406 -0.72 -15.76 -9.66
N GLY A 407 0.20 -16.53 -10.24
CA GLY A 407 1.24 -15.99 -11.11
C GLY A 407 0.68 -15.28 -12.36
N ALA A 408 -0.43 -15.78 -12.92
CA ALA A 408 -1.11 -15.13 -14.02
C ALA A 408 -1.67 -13.73 -13.66
N LYS A 409 -1.98 -13.45 -12.38
CA LYS A 409 -2.36 -12.11 -11.92
C LYS A 409 -1.22 -11.10 -12.10
N VAL A 410 0.03 -11.51 -11.81
CA VAL A 410 1.19 -10.63 -11.97
C VAL A 410 1.40 -10.29 -13.45
N ILE A 411 1.28 -11.28 -14.34
CA ILE A 411 1.33 -11.06 -15.79
C ILE A 411 0.26 -10.06 -16.21
N ASN A 412 -0.99 -10.26 -15.77
CA ASN A 412 -2.10 -9.37 -16.10
C ASN A 412 -1.84 -7.94 -15.58
N ALA A 413 -1.34 -7.80 -14.35
CA ALA A 413 -1.07 -6.49 -13.75
C ALA A 413 -0.06 -5.68 -14.56
N TYR A 414 1.09 -6.26 -14.91
CA TYR A 414 2.10 -5.58 -15.71
C TYR A 414 1.67 -5.36 -17.17
N ALA A 415 1.05 -6.38 -17.79
CA ALA A 415 0.64 -6.29 -19.19
C ALA A 415 -0.48 -5.28 -19.46
N THR A 416 -1.28 -4.96 -18.44
CA THR A 416 -2.37 -3.98 -18.54
C THR A 416 -2.03 -2.62 -17.94
N ALA A 417 -0.89 -2.48 -17.28
CA ALA A 417 -0.47 -1.22 -16.68
C ALA A 417 -0.20 -0.15 -17.76
N THR A 418 -0.69 1.05 -17.50
CA THR A 418 -0.58 2.21 -18.38
C THR A 418 0.44 3.24 -17.92
N VAL A 419 0.88 3.14 -16.66
CA VAL A 419 1.90 3.99 -16.06
C VAL A 419 3.31 3.67 -16.60
N PRO A 420 4.30 4.57 -16.44
CA PRO A 420 5.69 4.25 -16.72
C PRO A 420 6.18 3.02 -15.96
N LEU A 421 6.79 2.09 -16.68
CA LEU A 421 7.36 0.85 -16.16
C LEU A 421 8.86 0.79 -16.47
N VAL A 422 9.71 0.85 -15.45
CA VAL A 422 11.17 0.77 -15.58
C VAL A 422 11.68 -0.44 -14.81
N THR A 423 12.42 -1.32 -15.46
CA THR A 423 12.94 -2.55 -14.84
C THR A 423 14.46 -2.57 -14.86
N ILE A 424 15.05 -2.88 -13.71
CA ILE A 424 16.50 -3.03 -13.51
C ILE A 424 16.79 -4.47 -13.07
N ILE A 425 17.51 -5.23 -13.88
CA ILE A 425 17.96 -6.58 -13.52
C ILE A 425 19.30 -6.48 -12.82
N LEU A 426 19.30 -6.78 -11.52
CA LEU A 426 20.49 -6.69 -10.67
C LEU A 426 21.41 -7.91 -10.85
N ARG A 427 20.79 -9.11 -10.90
CA ARG A 427 21.54 -10.36 -10.93
C ARG A 427 20.78 -11.47 -11.68
N LYS A 428 20.00 -12.33 -11.02
CA LYS A 428 19.28 -13.45 -11.64
C LYS A 428 17.95 -13.00 -12.26
N ALA A 429 17.66 -13.53 -13.44
CA ALA A 429 16.41 -13.33 -14.14
C ALA A 429 16.06 -14.59 -14.93
N TYR A 430 15.43 -15.60 -14.25
CA TYR A 430 15.25 -16.92 -14.85
C TYR A 430 13.80 -17.25 -15.16
N GLY A 431 13.60 -17.80 -16.35
CA GLY A 431 12.37 -18.45 -16.78
C GLY A 431 11.13 -17.55 -16.77
N GLY A 432 9.99 -18.15 -16.46
CA GLY A 432 8.72 -17.43 -16.40
C GLY A 432 8.68 -16.33 -15.33
N ALA A 433 9.43 -16.46 -14.25
CA ALA A 433 9.51 -15.47 -13.20
C ALA A 433 10.17 -14.16 -13.68
N TYR A 434 11.23 -14.26 -14.52
CA TYR A 434 11.78 -13.08 -15.20
C TYR A 434 10.71 -12.35 -16.02
N ILE A 435 9.94 -13.11 -16.82
CA ILE A 435 8.93 -12.50 -17.69
C ILE A 435 7.93 -11.68 -16.86
N VAL A 436 7.40 -12.25 -15.77
CA VAL A 436 6.34 -11.61 -14.98
C VAL A 436 6.83 -10.42 -14.13
N MET A 437 8.13 -10.29 -13.90
CA MET A 437 8.72 -9.19 -13.14
C MET A 437 9.00 -7.96 -14.03
N GLY A 438 8.06 -7.60 -14.90
CA GLY A 438 8.17 -6.40 -15.72
C GLY A 438 9.19 -6.53 -16.85
N SER A 439 9.19 -7.65 -17.60
CA SER A 439 10.02 -7.75 -18.79
C SER A 439 9.53 -6.86 -19.93
N LYS A 440 10.40 -6.56 -20.87
CA LYS A 440 10.09 -5.81 -22.10
C LYS A 440 8.94 -6.46 -22.86
N ALA A 441 8.96 -7.78 -22.96
CA ALA A 441 7.96 -8.58 -23.70
C ALA A 441 6.53 -8.46 -23.16
N ILE A 442 6.34 -8.19 -21.86
CA ILE A 442 4.99 -7.98 -21.29
C ILE A 442 4.59 -6.51 -21.18
N GLY A 443 5.43 -5.58 -21.63
CA GLY A 443 5.04 -4.18 -21.77
C GLY A 443 5.83 -3.16 -20.96
N ALA A 444 6.93 -3.54 -20.29
CA ALA A 444 7.79 -2.56 -19.66
C ALA A 444 8.36 -1.58 -20.71
N ASP A 445 8.45 -0.31 -20.35
CA ASP A 445 8.93 0.74 -21.25
C ASP A 445 10.44 0.68 -21.43
N PHE A 446 11.17 0.54 -20.32
CA PHE A 446 12.62 0.40 -20.32
C PHE A 446 13.08 -0.75 -19.42
N ASN A 447 14.01 -1.54 -19.96
CA ASN A 447 14.65 -2.64 -19.23
C ASN A 447 16.17 -2.49 -19.31
N PHE A 448 16.79 -2.38 -18.15
CA PHE A 448 18.23 -2.30 -17.99
C PHE A 448 18.75 -3.47 -17.17
N CYS A 449 20.01 -3.79 -17.31
CA CYS A 449 20.64 -4.79 -16.45
C CYS A 449 22.06 -4.37 -16.06
N TRP A 450 22.53 -4.91 -14.94
CA TRP A 450 23.93 -4.79 -14.54
C TRP A 450 24.81 -5.77 -15.33
N PRO A 451 26.14 -5.52 -15.44
CA PRO A 451 27.04 -6.36 -16.24
C PRO A 451 27.10 -7.83 -15.81
N GLY A 452 26.85 -8.11 -14.52
CA GLY A 452 26.81 -9.47 -13.97
C GLY A 452 25.44 -10.15 -14.02
N ALA A 453 24.47 -9.60 -14.75
CA ALA A 453 23.13 -10.16 -14.82
C ALA A 453 23.11 -11.53 -15.53
N GLU A 454 22.36 -12.45 -14.95
CA GLU A 454 22.20 -13.82 -15.44
C GLU A 454 20.76 -13.96 -16.00
N ILE A 455 20.61 -13.80 -17.31
CA ILE A 455 19.30 -13.82 -18.00
C ILE A 455 19.19 -15.11 -18.80
N ALA A 456 18.28 -16.03 -18.42
CA ALA A 456 18.15 -17.32 -19.06
C ALA A 456 16.78 -17.99 -18.80
N VAL A 457 16.50 -19.03 -19.58
CA VAL A 457 15.32 -19.88 -19.34
C VAL A 457 15.42 -20.65 -18.02
N LEU A 458 16.66 -21.06 -17.66
CA LEU A 458 16.94 -21.84 -16.46
C LEU A 458 18.38 -21.58 -16.01
N GLY A 459 18.65 -21.59 -14.71
CA GLY A 459 20.02 -21.47 -14.20
C GLY A 459 20.94 -22.58 -14.74
N ALA A 460 22.24 -22.28 -14.90
CA ALA A 460 23.21 -23.12 -15.61
C ALA A 460 23.22 -24.58 -15.14
N ALA A 461 23.25 -24.83 -13.84
CA ALA A 461 23.29 -26.20 -13.30
C ALA A 461 22.04 -27.03 -13.67
N GLY A 462 20.88 -26.40 -13.67
CA GLY A 462 19.62 -27.02 -14.09
C GLY A 462 19.60 -27.30 -15.59
N ALA A 463 20.01 -26.32 -16.40
CA ALA A 463 20.08 -26.45 -17.86
C ALA A 463 21.03 -27.59 -18.28
N VAL A 464 22.23 -27.62 -17.71
CA VAL A 464 23.22 -28.69 -17.95
C VAL A 464 22.68 -30.08 -17.55
N GLY A 465 21.99 -30.16 -16.40
CA GLY A 465 21.36 -31.42 -15.95
C GLY A 465 20.29 -31.95 -16.92
N ILE A 466 19.65 -31.09 -17.69
CA ILE A 466 18.66 -31.48 -18.71
C ILE A 466 19.33 -31.75 -20.06
N ILE A 467 20.13 -30.80 -20.55
CA ILE A 467 20.74 -30.85 -21.89
C ILE A 467 21.75 -32.01 -21.98
N HIS A 468 22.61 -32.16 -20.97
CA HIS A 468 23.71 -33.12 -20.95
C HIS A 468 23.43 -34.36 -20.08
N ARG A 469 22.13 -34.64 -19.81
CA ARG A 469 21.74 -35.77 -18.94
C ARG A 469 22.33 -37.11 -19.35
N ARG A 470 22.41 -37.36 -20.67
CA ARG A 470 22.95 -38.62 -21.21
C ARG A 470 24.46 -38.69 -21.09
N ASP A 471 25.14 -37.58 -21.37
CA ASP A 471 26.60 -37.48 -21.32
C ASP A 471 27.10 -37.61 -19.87
N LEU A 472 26.44 -36.92 -18.94
CA LEU A 472 26.72 -37.00 -17.50
C LEU A 472 26.52 -38.42 -16.96
N LYS A 473 25.45 -39.09 -17.40
CA LYS A 473 25.21 -40.48 -17.03
C LYS A 473 26.32 -41.41 -17.58
N ALA A 474 26.75 -41.24 -18.83
CA ALA A 474 27.84 -42.01 -19.40
C ALA A 474 29.17 -41.82 -18.63
N VAL A 475 29.48 -40.57 -18.25
CA VAL A 475 30.64 -40.29 -17.39
C VAL A 475 30.52 -40.92 -16.02
N HIS A 476 29.31 -40.91 -15.42
CA HIS A 476 29.06 -41.59 -14.16
C HIS A 476 29.32 -43.11 -14.26
N ASP A 477 28.73 -43.74 -15.29
CA ASP A 477 28.81 -45.18 -15.49
C ASP A 477 30.26 -45.65 -15.79
N GLU A 478 31.08 -44.82 -16.49
CA GLU A 478 32.46 -45.13 -16.84
C GLU A 478 33.49 -44.76 -15.77
N ARG A 479 33.31 -43.64 -15.06
CA ARG A 479 34.34 -43.00 -14.21
C ARG A 479 33.88 -42.70 -12.79
N GLY A 480 32.61 -42.97 -12.48
CA GLY A 480 32.01 -42.75 -11.17
C GLY A 480 31.59 -41.32 -10.86
N GLU A 481 30.96 -41.14 -9.71
CA GLU A 481 30.30 -39.92 -9.23
C GLU A 481 31.23 -38.70 -9.24
N ARG A 482 32.51 -38.87 -8.84
CA ARG A 482 33.45 -37.74 -8.78
C ARG A 482 33.80 -37.18 -10.17
N ALA A 483 33.87 -38.03 -11.18
CA ALA A 483 34.12 -37.62 -12.57
C ALA A 483 32.89 -36.96 -13.17
N GLU A 484 31.67 -37.44 -12.87
CA GLU A 484 30.44 -36.81 -13.25
C GLU A 484 30.33 -35.41 -12.65
N ALA A 485 30.61 -35.22 -11.36
CA ALA A 485 30.58 -33.94 -10.69
C ALA A 485 31.55 -32.94 -11.32
N ALA A 486 32.76 -33.35 -11.67
CA ALA A 486 33.75 -32.50 -12.33
C ALA A 486 33.30 -32.10 -13.76
N GLU A 487 32.75 -33.04 -14.51
CA GLU A 487 32.23 -32.75 -15.86
C GLU A 487 30.99 -31.84 -15.81
N ARG A 488 30.12 -32.06 -14.85
CA ARG A 488 28.95 -31.17 -14.61
C ARG A 488 29.39 -29.75 -14.30
N GLU A 489 30.39 -29.57 -13.45
CA GLU A 489 30.93 -28.23 -13.13
C GLU A 489 31.55 -27.58 -14.37
N ARG A 490 32.34 -28.31 -15.17
CA ARG A 490 32.91 -27.81 -16.41
C ARG A 490 31.83 -27.33 -17.40
N LEU A 491 30.82 -28.19 -17.63
CA LEU A 491 29.71 -27.88 -18.53
C LEU A 491 28.88 -26.70 -18.00
N THR A 492 28.72 -26.59 -16.68
CA THR A 492 28.02 -25.47 -16.05
C THR A 492 28.74 -24.14 -16.29
N GLN A 493 30.06 -24.12 -16.16
CA GLN A 493 30.89 -22.94 -16.45
C GLN A 493 30.83 -22.57 -17.93
N GLU A 494 30.94 -23.53 -18.84
CA GLU A 494 30.81 -23.30 -20.28
C GLU A 494 29.45 -22.74 -20.65
N TYR A 495 28.38 -23.33 -20.11
CA TYR A 495 27.00 -22.86 -20.36
C TYR A 495 26.77 -21.44 -19.80
N THR A 496 27.32 -21.15 -18.63
CA THR A 496 27.24 -19.80 -18.04
C THR A 496 27.89 -18.77 -18.97
N GLN A 497 29.11 -19.02 -19.44
CA GLN A 497 29.80 -18.08 -20.33
C GLN A 497 29.12 -17.94 -21.69
N ALA A 498 28.58 -19.02 -22.25
CA ALA A 498 28.02 -19.01 -23.60
C ALA A 498 26.55 -18.54 -23.66
N VAL A 499 25.77 -18.73 -22.60
CA VAL A 499 24.31 -18.56 -22.64
C VAL A 499 23.78 -17.62 -21.57
N ILE A 500 24.34 -17.67 -20.36
CA ILE A 500 23.83 -16.90 -19.23
C ILE A 500 24.62 -15.60 -19.11
N ASN A 501 24.30 -14.65 -20.01
CA ASN A 501 24.87 -13.31 -20.02
C ASN A 501 23.88 -12.33 -20.66
N PRO A 502 24.03 -11.00 -20.47
CA PRO A 502 23.14 -10.01 -21.04
C PRO A 502 23.16 -9.90 -22.56
N ASP A 503 24.26 -10.34 -23.22
CA ASP A 503 24.50 -10.03 -24.63
C ASP A 503 23.39 -10.51 -25.57
N LYS A 504 22.85 -11.72 -25.32
CA LYS A 504 21.75 -12.25 -26.13
C LYS A 504 20.45 -11.47 -25.93
N ALA A 505 20.16 -11.06 -24.68
CA ALA A 505 18.97 -10.30 -24.37
C ALA A 505 19.05 -8.88 -24.98
N VAL A 506 20.23 -8.26 -24.98
CA VAL A 506 20.50 -7.00 -25.69
C VAL A 506 20.35 -7.18 -27.19
N ALA A 507 20.93 -8.24 -27.76
CA ALA A 507 20.91 -8.47 -29.21
C ALA A 507 19.49 -8.67 -29.79
N ILE A 508 18.55 -9.17 -28.98
CA ILE A 508 17.15 -9.34 -29.40
C ILE A 508 16.22 -8.20 -28.95
N GLY A 509 16.77 -7.18 -28.26
CA GLY A 509 16.02 -6.00 -27.82
C GLY A 509 15.17 -6.20 -26.55
N GLU A 510 15.40 -7.25 -25.78
CA GLU A 510 14.74 -7.45 -24.47
C GLU A 510 15.36 -6.58 -23.36
N ILE A 511 16.63 -6.18 -23.53
CA ILE A 511 17.36 -5.26 -22.67
C ILE A 511 17.78 -4.05 -23.49
N ASP A 512 17.42 -2.86 -23.04
CA ASP A 512 17.73 -1.61 -23.72
C ASP A 512 19.22 -1.23 -23.58
N ALA A 513 19.80 -1.46 -22.39
CA ALA A 513 21.25 -1.28 -22.17
C ALA A 513 21.75 -2.07 -20.94
N VAL A 514 23.04 -2.43 -21.01
CA VAL A 514 23.81 -2.84 -19.83
C VAL A 514 24.37 -1.58 -19.19
N ILE A 515 24.09 -1.34 -17.91
CA ILE A 515 24.47 -0.12 -17.19
C ILE A 515 25.39 -0.46 -16.02
N ALA A 516 26.33 0.42 -15.71
CA ALA A 516 27.12 0.28 -14.48
C ALA A 516 26.21 0.49 -13.26
N PRO A 517 26.45 -0.25 -12.14
CA PRO A 517 25.62 -0.09 -10.94
C PRO A 517 25.49 1.36 -10.46
N GLU A 518 26.57 2.12 -10.49
CA GLU A 518 26.63 3.54 -10.12
C GLU A 518 25.75 4.46 -10.97
N ASP A 519 25.42 4.09 -12.20
CA ASP A 519 24.57 4.86 -13.11
C ASP A 519 23.08 4.59 -12.91
N THR A 520 22.72 3.60 -12.08
CA THR A 520 21.34 3.10 -11.94
C THR A 520 20.36 4.21 -11.57
N ARG A 521 20.69 5.05 -10.59
CA ARG A 521 19.82 6.17 -10.21
C ARG A 521 19.59 7.15 -11.36
N THR A 522 20.66 7.56 -12.05
CA THR A 522 20.58 8.50 -13.19
C THR A 522 19.70 7.93 -14.29
N VAL A 523 19.91 6.67 -14.65
CA VAL A 523 19.12 6.00 -15.70
C VAL A 523 17.65 5.91 -15.32
N ILE A 524 17.30 5.64 -14.05
CA ILE A 524 15.92 5.64 -13.58
C ILE A 524 15.31 7.05 -13.70
N VAL A 525 16.00 8.09 -13.23
CA VAL A 525 15.54 9.48 -13.30
C VAL A 525 15.30 9.91 -14.75
N ASP A 526 16.24 9.65 -15.64
CA ASP A 526 16.14 9.98 -17.07
C ASP A 526 14.99 9.21 -17.74
N SER A 527 14.81 7.93 -17.38
CA SER A 527 13.70 7.11 -17.88
C SER A 527 12.34 7.66 -17.44
N LEU A 528 12.21 8.02 -16.16
CA LEU A 528 10.98 8.61 -15.63
C LEU A 528 10.69 9.98 -16.26
N ALA A 529 11.73 10.77 -16.56
CA ALA A 529 11.57 12.04 -17.26
C ALA A 529 11.13 11.83 -18.71
N ALA A 530 11.73 10.89 -19.42
CA ALA A 530 11.35 10.56 -20.81
C ALA A 530 9.91 10.03 -20.91
N LEU A 531 9.42 9.37 -19.89
CA LEU A 531 8.07 8.78 -19.82
C LEU A 531 7.04 9.69 -19.12
N ALA A 532 7.38 10.93 -18.80
CA ALA A 532 6.52 11.82 -18.02
C ALA A 532 5.11 11.99 -18.62
N ASP A 533 5.05 12.07 -19.95
CA ASP A 533 3.82 12.26 -20.72
C ASP A 533 3.36 10.97 -21.42
N LYS A 534 3.78 9.80 -20.93
CA LYS A 534 3.36 8.51 -21.50
C LYS A 534 1.84 8.44 -21.63
N ARG A 535 1.39 8.06 -22.84
CA ARG A 535 0.00 7.74 -23.15
C ARG A 535 -0.03 6.35 -23.78
N ASP A 536 -0.54 5.36 -23.04
CA ASP A 536 -0.64 4.00 -23.56
C ASP A 536 -1.98 3.80 -24.26
N SER A 537 -1.96 3.87 -25.60
CA SER A 537 -3.15 3.68 -26.43
C SER A 537 -3.59 2.21 -26.57
N ARG A 538 -2.75 1.25 -26.18
CA ARG A 538 -3.08 -0.20 -26.23
C ARG A 538 -4.25 -0.54 -25.33
N HIS A 539 -4.43 0.24 -24.26
CA HIS A 539 -5.44 0.01 -23.24
C HIS A 539 -6.59 1.03 -23.28
N THR A 540 -6.73 1.82 -24.35
CA THR A 540 -7.96 2.60 -24.54
C THR A 540 -9.12 1.63 -24.57
N PRO A 541 -9.98 1.57 -23.54
CA PRO A 541 -10.88 0.46 -23.39
C PRO A 541 -12.03 0.56 -24.38
N THR A 542 -12.02 -0.31 -25.38
CA THR A 542 -13.24 -0.76 -26.05
C THR A 542 -13.99 -1.78 -25.20
N LYS A 543 -13.34 -2.32 -24.16
CA LYS A 543 -13.90 -3.27 -23.19
C LYS A 543 -14.43 -2.57 -21.96
N LYS A 544 -15.45 -3.13 -21.34
CA LYS A 544 -16.09 -2.56 -20.16
C LYS A 544 -15.21 -2.63 -18.90
N HIS A 545 -14.47 -3.69 -18.73
CA HIS A 545 -13.48 -3.95 -17.68
C HIS A 545 -12.68 -5.22 -18.03
N ASP A 546 -11.60 -5.47 -17.31
CA ASP A 546 -10.84 -6.71 -17.39
C ASP A 546 -11.55 -7.86 -16.66
N ASN A 547 -11.35 -9.10 -17.17
CA ASN A 547 -11.59 -10.31 -16.40
C ASN A 547 -10.26 -10.78 -15.81
N VAL A 548 -9.92 -10.21 -14.66
CA VAL A 548 -8.66 -10.49 -13.98
C VAL A 548 -8.59 -11.96 -13.57
N PRO A 549 -7.47 -12.68 -13.77
CA PRO A 549 -7.32 -14.06 -13.29
C PRO A 549 -7.63 -14.20 -11.80
N LEU A 550 -8.36 -15.25 -11.40
CA LEU A 550 -8.79 -15.51 -10.03
C LEU A 550 -7.66 -16.05 -9.15
#